data_d6c84569d211f88e178a4faa64ece943
#
_entry.id   d6c84569d211f88e178a4faa64ece943
#
_cell.length_a   1.000
_cell.length_b   1.000
_cell.length_c   1.000
_cell.angle_alpha   90.00
_cell.angle_beta   90.00
_cell.angle_gamma   90.00
#
_symmetry.space_group_name_H-M   'P 1'
#
loop_
_entity.id
_entity.type
_entity.pdbx_description
1 polymer ?
#
loop_
_entity_poly.entity_id
_entity_poly.type
_entity_poly.pdbx_seq_one_letter_code
_entity_poly.pdbx_strand_id
1 'polypeptide(L)'
;MKQTRKRRILIVDDSKMNREILTGILEDEYDIVEAEDGKKAIAIMEEGLYSFSIVLLDITMPELDGFGVLQVMQQRNWLKELPVIIISAETSNEYIGHAYEMGVSDYFSRPFDARIVNTRVRNTIALFERDYIDQVTGGGNRKEFIRRVSRSLKEMTAKTDYVLLFFNIKNFKAVNELLGVGGGDKLLCWFYQRIIYSRFAPIDTSRIESDHFACLIEARNLDYDYLTEFCNFNYGKEKRKMHIYSTCGIY
;
A
#
# COMPACT_ATOMS: atom_id res chain seq x y z
N MET A 1 -12.66 18.67 -2.48
CA MET A 1 -12.03 17.60 -3.28
C MET A 1 -10.61 17.41 -2.74
N LYS A 2 -10.31 16.27 -2.08
CA LYS A 2 -8.91 15.95 -1.74
C LYS A 2 -8.17 15.77 -3.06
N GLN A 3 -7.17 16.61 -3.35
CA GLN A 3 -6.24 16.39 -4.44
C GLN A 3 -5.63 15.00 -4.23
N THR A 4 -5.94 14.05 -5.08
CA THR A 4 -5.26 12.74 -5.08
C THR A 4 -3.81 13.00 -5.43
N ARG A 5 -2.92 12.86 -4.45
CA ARG A 5 -1.47 13.00 -4.63
C ARG A 5 -1.03 12.00 -5.70
N LYS A 6 -0.25 12.44 -6.67
CA LYS A 6 0.31 11.55 -7.69
C LYS A 6 1.10 10.41 -6.99
N ARG A 7 1.07 9.22 -7.57
CA ARG A 7 1.92 8.10 -7.13
C ARG A 7 3.37 8.41 -7.47
N ARG A 8 4.31 7.99 -6.62
CA ARG A 8 5.74 8.21 -6.82
C ARG A 8 6.39 6.99 -7.46
N ILE A 9 7.28 7.23 -8.42
CA ILE A 9 8.09 6.23 -9.10
C ILE A 9 9.56 6.54 -8.84
N LEU A 10 10.37 5.53 -8.53
CA LEU A 10 11.82 5.64 -8.49
C LEU A 10 12.39 5.11 -9.81
N ILE A 11 13.12 5.96 -10.54
CA ILE A 11 13.85 5.60 -11.75
C ILE A 11 15.33 5.52 -11.41
N VAL A 12 15.94 4.36 -11.67
CA VAL A 12 17.33 4.05 -11.37
C VAL A 12 18.05 3.66 -12.65
N ASP A 13 18.93 4.51 -13.15
CA ASP A 13 19.68 4.32 -14.39
C ASP A 13 20.90 5.26 -14.36
N ASP A 14 22.08 4.83 -14.74
CA ASP A 14 23.29 5.67 -14.72
C ASP A 14 23.28 6.73 -15.84
N SER A 15 22.58 6.46 -16.93
CA SER A 15 22.44 7.38 -18.06
C SER A 15 21.40 8.46 -17.76
N LYS A 16 21.85 9.69 -17.63
CA LYS A 16 20.96 10.85 -17.50
C LYS A 16 19.92 10.94 -18.61
N MET A 17 20.33 10.64 -19.85
CA MET A 17 19.44 10.66 -21.02
C MET A 17 18.29 9.64 -20.87
N ASN A 18 18.57 8.44 -20.37
CA ASN A 18 17.55 7.42 -20.16
C ASN A 18 16.55 7.87 -19.08
N ARG A 19 17.06 8.45 -17.96
CA ARG A 19 16.19 8.98 -16.91
C ARG A 19 15.29 10.08 -17.44
N GLU A 20 15.83 11.04 -18.22
CA GLU A 20 15.05 12.13 -18.84
C GLU A 20 13.97 11.59 -19.78
N ILE A 21 14.27 10.57 -20.60
CA ILE A 21 13.28 9.94 -21.49
C ILE A 21 12.14 9.30 -20.66
N LEU A 22 12.47 8.51 -19.65
CA LEU A 22 11.47 7.84 -18.80
C LEU A 22 10.66 8.84 -17.99
N THR A 23 11.31 9.88 -17.46
CA THR A 23 10.64 10.99 -16.78
C THR A 23 9.63 11.67 -17.71
N GLY A 24 10.03 12.04 -18.93
CA GLY A 24 9.12 12.65 -19.91
C GLY A 24 7.95 11.75 -20.34
N ILE A 25 8.11 10.41 -20.26
CA ILE A 25 7.02 9.46 -20.52
C ILE A 25 6.03 9.41 -19.34
N LEU A 26 6.50 9.55 -18.09
CA LEU A 26 5.73 9.19 -16.89
C LEU A 26 5.29 10.38 -16.03
N GLU A 27 5.90 11.57 -16.16
CA GLU A 27 5.68 12.72 -15.28
C GLU A 27 4.25 13.28 -15.31
N ASP A 28 3.50 13.06 -16.38
CA ASP A 28 2.10 13.50 -16.47
C ASP A 28 1.23 12.78 -15.42
N GLU A 29 1.48 11.49 -15.16
CA GLU A 29 0.67 10.66 -14.26
C GLU A 29 1.33 10.44 -12.89
N TYR A 30 2.66 10.57 -12.78
CA TYR A 30 3.45 10.16 -11.61
C TYR A 30 4.40 11.27 -11.14
N ASP A 31 4.72 11.27 -9.85
CA ASP A 31 5.82 12.04 -9.28
C ASP A 31 7.11 11.21 -9.41
N ILE A 32 8.12 11.73 -10.09
CA ILE A 32 9.34 11.00 -10.38
C ILE A 32 10.45 11.36 -9.39
N VAL A 33 11.15 10.34 -8.92
CA VAL A 33 12.42 10.45 -8.18
C VAL A 33 13.46 9.69 -8.95
N GLU A 34 14.65 10.28 -9.10
CA GLU A 34 15.74 9.69 -9.86
C GLU A 34 16.91 9.27 -8.95
N ALA A 35 17.54 8.16 -9.30
CA ALA A 35 18.82 7.73 -8.76
C ALA A 35 19.78 7.38 -9.92
N GLU A 36 21.02 7.83 -9.84
CA GLU A 36 22.01 7.64 -10.91
C GLU A 36 22.86 6.37 -10.72
N ASP A 37 22.69 5.68 -9.59
CA ASP A 37 23.36 4.41 -9.28
C ASP A 37 22.57 3.61 -8.25
N GLY A 38 22.94 2.34 -8.09
CA GLY A 38 22.27 1.43 -7.16
C GLY A 38 22.44 1.80 -5.69
N LYS A 39 23.57 2.41 -5.28
CA LYS A 39 23.79 2.85 -3.89
C LYS A 39 22.85 3.97 -3.51
N LYS A 40 22.68 4.97 -4.41
CA LYS A 40 21.70 6.06 -4.22
C LYS A 40 20.28 5.54 -4.19
N ALA A 41 19.94 4.57 -5.06
CA ALA A 41 18.64 3.94 -5.04
C ALA A 41 18.33 3.28 -3.70
N ILE A 42 19.27 2.53 -3.14
CA ILE A 42 19.12 1.90 -1.81
C ILE A 42 18.94 2.96 -0.73
N ALA A 43 19.76 4.01 -0.70
CA ALA A 43 19.64 5.09 0.28
C ALA A 43 18.26 5.77 0.22
N ILE A 44 17.76 6.08 -0.97
CA ILE A 44 16.43 6.66 -1.19
C ILE A 44 15.31 5.72 -0.68
N MET A 45 15.44 4.41 -0.94
CA MET A 45 14.48 3.42 -0.47
C MET A 45 14.54 3.24 1.06
N GLU A 46 15.71 3.31 1.70
CA GLU A 46 15.87 3.29 3.16
C GLU A 46 15.11 4.44 3.82
N GLU A 47 15.19 5.63 3.25
CA GLU A 47 14.48 6.79 3.76
C GLU A 47 12.96 6.71 3.56
N GLY A 48 12.50 6.06 2.49
CA GLY A 48 11.09 6.14 2.13
C GLY A 48 10.51 5.03 1.27
N LEU A 49 10.81 3.76 1.55
CA LEU A 49 10.33 2.62 0.76
C LEU A 49 8.83 2.69 0.41
N TYR A 50 7.99 2.90 1.43
CA TYR A 50 6.54 2.94 1.27
C TYR A 50 6.02 4.21 0.57
N SER A 51 6.89 5.15 0.24
CA SER A 51 6.50 6.34 -0.54
C SER A 51 6.42 6.05 -2.03
N PHE A 52 7.03 4.96 -2.49
CA PHE A 52 7.07 4.57 -3.90
C PHE A 52 6.00 3.53 -4.23
N SER A 53 5.50 3.58 -5.46
CA SER A 53 4.55 2.60 -6.01
C SER A 53 5.24 1.57 -6.90
N ILE A 54 6.42 1.91 -7.45
CA ILE A 54 7.23 1.02 -8.30
C ILE A 54 8.65 1.58 -8.43
N VAL A 55 9.59 0.67 -8.72
CA VAL A 55 10.97 1.01 -9.14
C VAL A 55 11.16 0.58 -10.58
N LEU A 56 11.70 1.48 -11.40
CA LEU A 56 12.24 1.17 -12.72
C LEU A 56 13.76 1.09 -12.57
N LEU A 57 14.35 -0.06 -12.81
CA LEU A 57 15.74 -0.35 -12.45
C LEU A 57 16.56 -0.81 -13.67
N ASP A 58 17.58 -0.07 -14.03
CA ASP A 58 18.58 -0.57 -14.97
C ASP A 58 19.48 -1.63 -14.32
N ILE A 59 19.89 -2.60 -15.11
CA ILE A 59 20.82 -3.65 -14.66
C ILE A 59 22.26 -3.12 -14.70
N THR A 60 22.65 -2.45 -15.78
CA THR A 60 24.04 -2.10 -16.05
C THR A 60 24.36 -0.73 -15.50
N MET A 61 24.86 -0.66 -14.29
CA MET A 61 25.24 0.58 -13.63
C MET A 61 26.59 0.41 -12.91
N PRO A 62 27.36 1.52 -12.75
CA PRO A 62 28.58 1.50 -11.96
C PRO A 62 28.27 1.36 -10.46
N GLU A 63 29.29 1.09 -9.65
CA GLU A 63 29.25 0.98 -8.19
C GLU A 63 28.43 -0.22 -7.71
N LEU A 64 27.11 -0.17 -7.83
CA LEU A 64 26.18 -1.26 -7.51
C LEU A 64 25.23 -1.42 -8.69
N ASP A 65 25.33 -2.55 -9.38
CA ASP A 65 24.48 -2.89 -10.51
C ASP A 65 23.04 -3.24 -10.09
N GLY A 66 22.15 -3.40 -11.07
CA GLY A 66 20.74 -3.68 -10.79
C GLY A 66 20.51 -5.01 -10.05
N PHE A 67 21.31 -6.05 -10.34
CA PHE A 67 21.21 -7.31 -9.61
C PHE A 67 21.67 -7.17 -8.16
N GLY A 68 22.69 -6.37 -7.89
CA GLY A 68 23.12 -6.03 -6.54
C GLY A 68 22.02 -5.27 -5.77
N VAL A 69 21.31 -4.35 -6.42
CA VAL A 69 20.14 -3.68 -5.82
C VAL A 69 19.06 -4.70 -5.50
N LEU A 70 18.69 -5.59 -6.43
CA LEU A 70 17.68 -6.64 -6.20
C LEU A 70 18.08 -7.57 -5.06
N GLN A 71 19.35 -7.93 -4.93
CA GLN A 71 19.84 -8.77 -3.85
C GLN A 71 19.63 -8.09 -2.48
N VAL A 72 19.93 -6.80 -2.35
CA VAL A 72 19.66 -6.02 -1.13
C VAL A 72 18.16 -5.97 -0.86
N MET A 73 17.34 -5.71 -1.89
CA MET A 73 15.88 -5.66 -1.75
C MET A 73 15.32 -7.02 -1.30
N GLN A 74 15.86 -8.13 -1.80
CA GLN A 74 15.47 -9.49 -1.41
C GLN A 74 15.83 -9.78 0.05
N GLN A 75 17.07 -9.50 0.47
CA GLN A 75 17.54 -9.68 1.84
C GLN A 75 16.71 -8.91 2.86
N ARG A 76 16.23 -7.72 2.47
CA ARG A 76 15.39 -6.85 3.29
C ARG A 76 13.88 -7.09 3.13
N ASN A 77 13.47 -8.07 2.33
CA ASN A 77 12.08 -8.35 1.96
C ASN A 77 11.35 -7.19 1.27
N TRP A 78 12.07 -6.23 0.69
CA TRP A 78 11.46 -5.06 0.02
C TRP A 78 10.75 -5.42 -1.28
N LEU A 79 11.15 -6.49 -1.97
CA LEU A 79 10.47 -6.98 -3.19
C LEU A 79 9.02 -7.42 -2.93
N LYS A 80 8.67 -7.74 -1.67
CA LYS A 80 7.29 -8.03 -1.26
C LYS A 80 6.45 -6.77 -1.03
N GLU A 81 7.10 -5.61 -0.89
CA GLU A 81 6.47 -4.34 -0.53
C GLU A 81 6.51 -3.31 -1.67
N LEU A 82 7.42 -3.49 -2.64
CA LEU A 82 7.66 -2.56 -3.73
C LEU A 82 7.99 -3.32 -5.02
N PRO A 83 7.13 -3.26 -6.05
CA PRO A 83 7.39 -3.93 -7.32
C PRO A 83 8.54 -3.28 -8.07
N VAL A 84 9.29 -4.10 -8.81
CA VAL A 84 10.41 -3.67 -9.64
C VAL A 84 10.17 -4.09 -11.08
N ILE A 85 10.36 -3.16 -12.00
CA ILE A 85 10.50 -3.46 -13.43
C ILE A 85 11.94 -3.24 -13.81
N ILE A 86 12.57 -4.24 -14.40
CA ILE A 86 13.90 -4.11 -14.98
C ILE A 86 13.81 -3.42 -16.34
N ILE A 87 14.75 -2.53 -16.57
CA ILE A 87 14.95 -1.84 -17.84
C ILE A 87 16.37 -2.13 -18.31
N SER A 88 16.54 -2.74 -19.48
CA SER A 88 17.88 -3.08 -19.95
C SER A 88 17.99 -3.05 -21.48
N ALA A 89 19.20 -2.86 -22.00
CA ALA A 89 19.53 -3.12 -23.39
C ALA A 89 19.75 -4.62 -23.67
N GLU A 90 19.99 -5.41 -22.63
CA GLU A 90 20.18 -6.87 -22.72
C GLU A 90 18.83 -7.55 -22.98
N THR A 91 18.83 -8.50 -23.92
CA THR A 91 17.60 -9.19 -24.35
C THR A 91 17.75 -10.71 -24.32
N SER A 92 18.88 -11.23 -23.77
CA SER A 92 19.06 -12.67 -23.70
C SER A 92 18.07 -13.31 -22.71
N ASN A 93 17.56 -14.48 -23.08
CA ASN A 93 16.61 -15.21 -22.23
C ASN A 93 17.21 -15.60 -20.87
N GLU A 94 18.53 -15.77 -20.79
CA GLU A 94 19.22 -16.08 -19.55
C GLU A 94 19.16 -14.92 -18.56
N TYR A 95 19.43 -13.70 -19.02
CA TYR A 95 19.32 -12.49 -18.19
C TYR A 95 17.90 -12.20 -17.73
N ILE A 96 16.95 -12.32 -18.66
CA ILE A 96 15.53 -12.13 -18.36
C ILE A 96 15.06 -13.18 -17.34
N GLY A 97 15.43 -14.45 -17.54
CA GLY A 97 15.10 -15.54 -16.62
C GLY A 97 15.66 -15.29 -15.23
N HIS A 98 16.94 -14.90 -15.12
CA HIS A 98 17.58 -14.59 -13.85
C HIS A 98 16.86 -13.41 -13.11
N ALA A 99 16.49 -12.36 -13.83
CA ALA A 99 15.74 -11.26 -13.23
C ALA A 99 14.40 -11.73 -12.61
N TYR A 100 13.64 -12.55 -13.34
CA TYR A 100 12.38 -13.10 -12.81
C TYR A 100 12.59 -14.05 -11.61
N GLU A 101 13.66 -14.87 -11.62
CA GLU A 101 14.02 -15.72 -10.47
C GLU A 101 14.36 -14.89 -9.22
N MET A 102 14.91 -13.69 -9.40
CA MET A 102 15.15 -12.75 -8.30
C MET A 102 13.87 -12.06 -7.78
N GLY A 103 12.74 -12.22 -8.46
CA GLY A 103 11.44 -11.72 -8.00
C GLY A 103 11.02 -10.36 -8.56
N VAL A 104 11.57 -9.96 -9.73
CA VAL A 104 11.08 -8.75 -10.41
C VAL A 104 9.66 -8.95 -10.94
N SER A 105 8.92 -7.87 -11.03
CA SER A 105 7.52 -7.91 -11.46
C SER A 105 7.38 -7.92 -12.98
N ASP A 106 8.29 -7.27 -13.70
CA ASP A 106 8.31 -7.23 -15.16
C ASP A 106 9.71 -6.85 -15.69
N TYR A 107 9.89 -6.99 -17.00
CA TYR A 107 11.12 -6.67 -17.70
C TYR A 107 10.78 -6.05 -19.06
N PHE A 108 11.44 -4.95 -19.44
CA PHE A 108 11.37 -4.44 -20.81
C PHE A 108 12.70 -3.93 -21.34
N SER A 109 12.89 -4.13 -22.64
CA SER A 109 14.12 -3.76 -23.33
C SER A 109 14.06 -2.35 -23.92
N ARG A 110 15.23 -1.77 -24.11
CA ARG A 110 15.42 -0.56 -24.92
C ARG A 110 15.38 -0.92 -26.41
N PRO A 111 14.95 -0.01 -27.33
CA PRO A 111 14.49 1.36 -27.09
C PRO A 111 13.07 1.42 -26.49
N PHE A 112 12.75 2.53 -25.78
CA PHE A 112 11.48 2.72 -25.10
C PHE A 112 10.35 3.08 -26.08
N ASP A 113 9.26 2.32 -26.07
CA ASP A 113 7.97 2.75 -26.59
C ASP A 113 7.14 3.32 -25.42
N ALA A 114 6.79 4.60 -25.51
CA ALA A 114 6.10 5.31 -24.45
C ALA A 114 4.76 4.65 -24.04
N ARG A 115 4.02 4.07 -25.01
CA ARG A 115 2.75 3.38 -24.75
C ARG A 115 2.97 2.08 -24.00
N ILE A 116 4.04 1.35 -24.35
CA ILE A 116 4.40 0.10 -23.68
C ILE A 116 4.84 0.39 -22.26
N VAL A 117 5.73 1.37 -22.04
CA VAL A 117 6.20 1.77 -20.70
C VAL A 117 5.02 2.14 -19.81
N ASN A 118 4.18 3.10 -20.24
CA ASN A 118 3.01 3.52 -19.48
C ASN A 118 2.06 2.36 -19.14
N THR A 119 1.80 1.48 -20.12
CA THR A 119 0.88 0.35 -19.91
C THR A 119 1.45 -0.65 -18.91
N ARG A 120 2.72 -1.00 -19.01
CA ARG A 120 3.37 -1.95 -18.09
C ARG A 120 3.48 -1.40 -16.68
N VAL A 121 3.94 -0.16 -16.53
CA VAL A 121 4.01 0.51 -15.23
C VAL A 121 2.64 0.53 -14.55
N ARG A 122 1.61 1.00 -15.25
CA ARG A 122 0.24 1.05 -14.72
C ARG A 122 -0.30 -0.33 -14.34
N ASN A 123 -0.10 -1.35 -15.20
CA ASN A 123 -0.59 -2.70 -14.94
C ASN A 123 0.16 -3.35 -13.78
N THR A 124 1.48 -3.19 -13.69
CA THR A 124 2.28 -3.72 -12.59
C THR A 124 1.86 -3.11 -11.27
N ILE A 125 1.69 -1.78 -11.19
CA ILE A 125 1.17 -1.10 -9.99
C ILE A 125 -0.22 -1.65 -9.63
N ALA A 126 -1.13 -1.74 -10.61
CA ALA A 126 -2.51 -2.19 -10.36
C ALA A 126 -2.57 -3.65 -9.88
N LEU A 127 -1.74 -4.55 -10.43
CA LEU A 127 -1.65 -5.94 -9.99
C LEU A 127 -1.09 -6.03 -8.57
N PHE A 128 -0.04 -5.28 -8.29
CA PHE A 128 0.58 -5.25 -6.97
C PHE A 128 -0.37 -4.68 -5.91
N GLU A 129 -1.10 -3.62 -6.23
CA GLU A 129 -2.07 -2.99 -5.31
C GLU A 129 -3.25 -3.91 -4.98
N ARG A 130 -3.60 -4.90 -5.81
CA ARG A 130 -4.65 -5.88 -5.47
C ARG A 130 -4.32 -6.66 -4.21
N ASP A 131 -3.05 -6.91 -3.93
CA ASP A 131 -2.60 -7.60 -2.71
C ASP A 131 -2.77 -6.76 -1.44
N TYR A 132 -3.09 -5.47 -1.58
CA TYR A 132 -3.31 -4.53 -0.47
C TYR A 132 -4.79 -4.28 -0.18
N ILE A 133 -5.69 -4.84 -0.98
CA ILE A 133 -7.14 -4.68 -0.82
C ILE A 133 -7.72 -5.88 -0.06
N ASP A 134 -8.54 -5.60 0.94
CA ASP A 134 -9.40 -6.61 1.56
C ASP A 134 -10.58 -6.93 0.65
N GLN A 135 -10.71 -8.18 0.23
CA GLN A 135 -11.70 -8.62 -0.77
C GLN A 135 -13.15 -8.54 -0.27
N VAL A 136 -13.36 -8.48 1.04
CA VAL A 136 -14.70 -8.39 1.64
C VAL A 136 -15.15 -6.94 1.73
N THR A 137 -14.33 -6.08 2.32
CA THR A 137 -14.71 -4.69 2.58
C THR A 137 -14.43 -3.75 1.41
N GLY A 138 -13.57 -4.16 0.47
CA GLY A 138 -13.04 -3.31 -0.60
C GLY A 138 -12.08 -2.22 -0.11
N GLY A 139 -11.79 -2.18 1.19
CA GLY A 139 -10.83 -1.26 1.81
C GLY A 139 -9.42 -1.84 1.87
N GLY A 140 -8.53 -1.13 2.55
CA GLY A 140 -7.17 -1.62 2.80
C GLY A 140 -7.18 -2.87 3.70
N ASN A 141 -6.25 -3.79 3.43
CA ASN A 141 -5.94 -4.89 4.33
C ASN A 141 -4.80 -4.51 5.28
N ARG A 142 -4.29 -5.49 6.06
CA ARG A 142 -3.17 -5.29 6.99
C ARG A 142 -1.92 -4.70 6.33
N LYS A 143 -1.56 -5.18 5.14
CA LYS A 143 -0.37 -4.68 4.42
C LYS A 143 -0.55 -3.20 4.05
N GLU A 144 -1.71 -2.85 3.52
CA GLU A 144 -2.01 -1.47 3.15
C GLU A 144 -2.01 -0.55 4.37
N PHE A 145 -2.57 -1.00 5.50
CA PHE A 145 -2.56 -0.24 6.73
C PHE A 145 -1.13 0.11 7.17
N ILE A 146 -0.25 -0.91 7.24
CA ILE A 146 1.15 -0.70 7.61
C ILE A 146 1.83 0.27 6.64
N ARG A 147 1.63 0.09 5.34
CA ARG A 147 2.20 0.94 4.29
C ARG A 147 1.77 2.41 4.44
N ARG A 148 0.46 2.66 4.59
CA ARG A 148 -0.09 4.01 4.70
C ARG A 148 0.30 4.68 6.01
N VAL A 149 0.19 3.97 7.13
CA VAL A 149 0.57 4.49 8.44
C VAL A 149 2.06 4.83 8.48
N SER A 150 2.93 3.94 7.97
CA SER A 150 4.37 4.21 7.90
C SER A 150 4.70 5.45 7.05
N ARG A 151 3.96 5.67 5.95
CA ARG A 151 4.09 6.88 5.13
C ARG A 151 3.61 8.12 5.90
N SER A 152 2.42 8.04 6.47
CA SER A 152 1.83 9.14 7.24
C SER A 152 2.73 9.56 8.40
N LEU A 153 3.25 8.61 9.18
CA LEU A 153 4.12 8.89 10.32
C LEU A 153 5.44 9.58 9.91
N LYS A 154 5.98 9.32 8.72
CA LYS A 154 7.18 10.02 8.21
C LYS A 154 6.90 11.45 7.76
N GLU A 155 5.70 11.73 7.28
CA GLU A 155 5.28 13.06 6.83
C GLU A 155 4.77 13.95 7.99
N MET A 156 4.60 13.36 9.17
CA MET A 156 4.04 14.02 10.35
C MET A 156 5.07 14.91 11.05
N THR A 157 4.62 16.10 11.42
CA THR A 157 5.45 17.00 12.23
C THR A 157 5.42 16.57 13.70
N ALA A 158 6.51 16.85 14.45
CA ALA A 158 6.67 16.49 15.87
C ALA A 158 5.63 17.10 16.85
N LYS A 159 4.58 17.73 16.34
CA LYS A 159 3.57 18.45 17.13
C LYS A 159 2.20 17.75 17.23
N THR A 160 2.02 16.60 16.58
CA THR A 160 0.72 15.92 16.53
C THR A 160 0.84 14.54 17.14
N ASP A 161 0.09 14.28 18.19
CA ASP A 161 -0.02 12.96 18.79
C ASP A 161 -1.07 12.12 18.04
N TYR A 162 -0.76 10.85 17.86
CA TYR A 162 -1.61 9.90 17.16
C TYR A 162 -2.02 8.77 18.06
N VAL A 163 -3.17 8.20 17.78
CA VAL A 163 -3.73 7.05 18.49
C VAL A 163 -4.11 5.99 17.48
N LEU A 164 -3.69 4.77 17.75
CA LEU A 164 -4.12 3.58 17.02
C LEU A 164 -5.29 2.94 17.75
N LEU A 165 -6.45 2.90 17.10
CA LEU A 165 -7.62 2.17 17.56
C LEU A 165 -7.69 0.81 16.86
N PHE A 166 -7.82 -0.25 17.67
CA PHE A 166 -7.91 -1.61 17.17
C PHE A 166 -9.22 -2.25 17.59
N PHE A 167 -10.16 -2.39 16.65
CA PHE A 167 -11.51 -2.90 16.91
C PHE A 167 -11.60 -4.42 16.65
N ASN A 168 -12.44 -5.09 17.46
CA ASN A 168 -12.79 -6.50 17.28
C ASN A 168 -14.29 -6.67 17.55
N ILE A 169 -15.04 -7.26 16.60
CA ILE A 169 -16.48 -7.53 16.76
C ILE A 169 -16.63 -8.79 17.64
N LYS A 170 -17.25 -8.61 18.79
CA LYS A 170 -17.45 -9.72 19.75
C LYS A 170 -18.39 -10.79 19.22
N ASN A 171 -17.98 -12.05 19.44
CA ASN A 171 -18.75 -13.24 19.04
C ASN A 171 -19.10 -13.28 17.54
N PHE A 172 -18.22 -12.72 16.67
CA PHE A 172 -18.47 -12.61 15.24
C PHE A 172 -18.88 -13.96 14.60
N LYS A 173 -18.31 -15.08 15.04
CA LYS A 173 -18.70 -16.41 14.56
C LYS A 173 -20.19 -16.68 14.78
N ALA A 174 -20.69 -16.46 15.97
CA ALA A 174 -22.11 -16.65 16.29
C ALA A 174 -23.01 -15.67 15.52
N VAL A 175 -22.56 -14.40 15.39
CA VAL A 175 -23.25 -13.39 14.58
C VAL A 175 -23.33 -13.82 13.11
N ASN A 176 -22.24 -14.34 12.56
CA ASN A 176 -22.16 -14.81 11.17
C ASN A 176 -23.10 -16.02 10.93
N GLU A 177 -23.17 -16.97 11.86
CA GLU A 177 -24.12 -18.10 11.82
C GLU A 177 -25.59 -17.62 11.82
N LEU A 178 -25.93 -16.62 12.64
CA LEU A 178 -27.27 -16.04 12.71
C LEU A 178 -27.67 -15.23 11.47
N LEU A 179 -26.70 -14.53 10.86
CA LEU A 179 -26.92 -13.73 9.67
C LEU A 179 -26.98 -14.56 8.37
N GLY A 180 -26.50 -15.81 8.42
CA GLY A 180 -26.44 -16.73 7.27
C GLY A 180 -25.37 -16.34 6.24
N VAL A 181 -25.37 -17.06 5.10
CA VAL A 181 -24.37 -16.91 4.04
C VAL A 181 -24.30 -15.45 3.54
N GLY A 182 -23.10 -14.87 3.59
CA GLY A 182 -22.82 -13.49 3.19
C GLY A 182 -23.37 -12.40 4.11
N GLY A 183 -24.06 -12.76 5.22
CA GLY A 183 -24.54 -11.81 6.20
C GLY A 183 -23.42 -11.21 7.03
N GLY A 184 -22.44 -12.03 7.42
CA GLY A 184 -21.24 -11.57 8.10
C GLY A 184 -20.40 -10.61 7.25
N ASP A 185 -20.22 -10.90 5.97
CA ASP A 185 -19.50 -10.01 5.04
C ASP A 185 -20.16 -8.63 4.94
N LYS A 186 -21.49 -8.59 4.88
CA LYS A 186 -22.25 -7.34 4.88
C LYS A 186 -22.06 -6.55 6.20
N LEU A 187 -21.99 -7.25 7.34
CA LEU A 187 -21.70 -6.64 8.63
C LEU A 187 -20.27 -6.06 8.64
N LEU A 188 -19.28 -6.82 8.14
CA LEU A 188 -17.89 -6.35 8.04
C LEU A 188 -17.77 -5.11 7.15
N CYS A 189 -18.41 -5.11 5.96
CA CYS A 189 -18.47 -3.93 5.09
C CYS A 189 -19.10 -2.73 5.78
N TRP A 190 -20.23 -2.95 6.45
CA TRP A 190 -20.95 -1.90 7.17
C TRP A 190 -20.11 -1.33 8.33
N PHE A 191 -19.46 -2.19 9.11
CA PHE A 191 -18.62 -1.76 10.24
C PHE A 191 -17.39 -0.98 9.75
N TYR A 192 -16.76 -1.42 8.65
CA TYR A 192 -15.68 -0.69 7.98
C TYR A 192 -16.12 0.73 7.59
N GLN A 193 -17.26 0.86 6.92
CA GLN A 193 -17.81 2.17 6.55
C GLN A 193 -18.16 3.02 7.80
N ARG A 194 -18.69 2.40 8.84
CA ARG A 194 -18.97 3.06 10.10
C ARG A 194 -17.72 3.67 10.75
N ILE A 195 -16.56 3.00 10.68
CA ILE A 195 -15.28 3.55 11.13
C ILE A 195 -14.89 4.75 10.26
N ILE A 196 -14.92 4.62 8.94
CA ILE A 196 -14.52 5.69 8.00
C ILE A 196 -15.33 6.98 8.23
N TYR A 197 -16.63 6.87 8.44
CA TYR A 197 -17.53 8.01 8.62
C TYR A 197 -17.76 8.38 10.09
N SER A 198 -16.94 7.82 11.00
CA SER A 198 -17.04 8.15 12.43
C SER A 198 -16.52 9.55 12.75
N ARG A 199 -16.90 10.06 13.94
CA ARG A 199 -16.37 11.32 14.48
C ARG A 199 -14.88 11.24 14.80
N PHE A 200 -14.28 10.06 14.82
CA PHE A 200 -12.84 9.89 14.98
C PHE A 200 -12.04 10.55 13.85
N ALA A 201 -12.68 10.81 12.71
CA ALA A 201 -12.06 11.38 11.51
C ALA A 201 -10.74 10.64 11.14
N PRO A 202 -10.81 9.33 10.85
CA PRO A 202 -9.62 8.51 10.69
C PRO A 202 -8.73 9.01 9.56
N ILE A 203 -7.42 9.00 9.82
CA ILE A 203 -6.38 9.25 8.83
C ILE A 203 -6.28 8.05 7.90
N ASP A 204 -6.31 6.87 8.50
CA ASP A 204 -6.35 5.59 7.79
C ASP A 204 -7.19 4.56 8.53
N THR A 205 -7.80 3.65 7.77
CA THR A 205 -8.61 2.54 8.29
C THR A 205 -8.44 1.32 7.39
N SER A 206 -8.22 0.17 8.00
CA SER A 206 -8.10 -1.10 7.27
C SER A 206 -8.69 -2.27 8.07
N ARG A 207 -9.13 -3.29 7.36
CA ARG A 207 -9.44 -4.59 7.95
C ARG A 207 -8.15 -5.39 8.04
N ILE A 208 -7.80 -5.81 9.25
CA ILE A 208 -6.52 -6.49 9.51
C ILE A 208 -6.63 -7.98 9.23
N GLU A 209 -7.64 -8.60 9.79
CA GLU A 209 -7.99 -10.02 9.59
C GLU A 209 -9.37 -10.31 10.20
N SER A 210 -10.09 -11.30 9.69
CA SER A 210 -11.37 -11.76 10.23
C SER A 210 -12.33 -10.61 10.56
N ASP A 211 -12.57 -10.34 11.84
CA ASP A 211 -13.44 -9.30 12.40
C ASP A 211 -12.66 -8.16 13.08
N HIS A 212 -11.34 -8.07 12.76
CA HIS A 212 -10.45 -7.07 13.32
C HIS A 212 -10.20 -5.91 12.34
N PHE A 213 -10.29 -4.70 12.86
CA PHE A 213 -10.06 -3.45 12.12
C PHE A 213 -9.07 -2.57 12.87
N ALA A 214 -8.20 -1.91 12.14
CA ALA A 214 -7.32 -0.88 12.67
C ALA A 214 -7.66 0.48 12.08
N CYS A 215 -7.50 1.52 12.90
CA CYS A 215 -7.79 2.89 12.52
C CYS A 215 -6.78 3.82 13.19
N LEU A 216 -6.08 4.65 12.41
CA LEU A 216 -5.19 5.69 12.90
C LEU A 216 -5.95 7.01 12.95
N ILE A 217 -5.91 7.68 14.10
CA ILE A 217 -6.55 8.98 14.31
C ILE A 217 -5.56 9.98 14.95
N GLU A 218 -5.84 11.27 14.85
CA GLU A 218 -5.18 12.24 15.72
C GLU A 218 -5.72 12.12 17.16
N ALA A 219 -4.84 12.21 18.16
CA ALA A 219 -5.21 12.05 19.58
C ALA A 219 -6.33 13.01 20.02
N ARG A 220 -6.36 14.23 19.47
CA ARG A 220 -7.42 15.21 19.74
C ARG A 220 -8.83 14.77 19.31
N ASN A 221 -8.92 13.78 18.42
CA ASN A 221 -10.20 13.23 17.95
C ASN A 221 -10.68 12.04 18.79
N LEU A 222 -9.91 11.62 19.81
CA LEU A 222 -10.28 10.56 20.71
C LEU A 222 -11.26 11.09 21.77
N ASP A 223 -12.50 10.60 21.71
CA ASP A 223 -13.57 10.83 22.67
C ASP A 223 -13.97 9.47 23.25
N TYR A 224 -13.74 9.27 24.55
CA TYR A 224 -14.00 7.99 25.24
C TYR A 224 -15.49 7.68 25.36
N ASP A 225 -16.33 8.70 25.55
CA ASP A 225 -17.78 8.52 25.64
C ASP A 225 -18.32 8.09 24.28
N TYR A 226 -17.90 8.78 23.22
CA TYR A 226 -18.23 8.40 21.86
C TYR A 226 -17.67 7.01 21.47
N LEU A 227 -16.46 6.67 21.90
CA LEU A 227 -15.88 5.34 21.66
C LEU A 227 -16.71 4.23 22.30
N THR A 228 -17.19 4.47 23.53
CA THR A 228 -18.06 3.53 24.25
C THR A 228 -19.40 3.35 23.51
N GLU A 229 -20.02 4.44 23.06
CA GLU A 229 -21.23 4.40 22.23
C GLU A 229 -20.97 3.72 20.89
N PHE A 230 -19.84 4.02 20.25
CA PHE A 230 -19.44 3.42 18.98
C PHE A 230 -19.26 1.92 19.08
N CYS A 231 -18.71 1.42 20.17
CA CYS A 231 -18.51 -0.02 20.40
C CYS A 231 -19.81 -0.77 20.70
N ASN A 232 -20.91 -0.09 21.02
CA ASN A 232 -22.23 -0.65 21.27
C ASN A 232 -23.18 -0.23 20.15
N PHE A 233 -23.62 -1.15 19.31
CA PHE A 233 -24.44 -0.79 18.16
C PHE A 233 -25.50 -1.83 17.79
N ASN A 234 -26.53 -1.38 17.11
CA ASN A 234 -27.55 -2.22 16.53
C ASN A 234 -27.31 -2.37 15.03
N TYR A 235 -27.32 -3.61 14.53
CA TYR A 235 -27.19 -3.96 13.13
C TYR A 235 -28.44 -4.69 12.64
N GLY A 236 -28.89 -4.37 11.44
CA GLY A 236 -30.03 -5.03 10.78
C GLY A 236 -31.22 -4.07 10.55
N LYS A 237 -32.28 -4.59 9.90
CA LYS A 237 -33.51 -3.84 9.62
C LYS A 237 -34.44 -3.86 10.85
N GLU A 238 -35.38 -2.90 10.95
CA GLU A 238 -36.26 -2.67 12.11
C GLU A 238 -36.88 -3.91 12.76
N LYS A 239 -37.24 -4.92 11.96
CA LYS A 239 -37.86 -6.17 12.47
C LYS A 239 -36.84 -7.24 12.90
N ARG A 240 -35.53 -7.05 12.64
CA ARG A 240 -34.44 -7.98 12.97
C ARG A 240 -33.17 -7.23 13.36
N LYS A 241 -33.32 -6.29 14.29
CA LYS A 241 -32.16 -5.58 14.88
C LYS A 241 -31.45 -6.55 15.81
N MET A 242 -30.16 -6.70 15.60
CA MET A 242 -29.26 -7.44 16.48
C MET A 242 -28.37 -6.46 17.20
N HIS A 243 -28.28 -6.56 18.51
CA HIS A 243 -27.34 -5.79 19.30
C HIS A 243 -25.96 -6.44 19.24
N ILE A 244 -24.95 -5.69 18.82
CA ILE A 244 -23.59 -6.16 18.62
C ILE A 244 -22.63 -5.30 19.44
N TYR A 245 -21.66 -5.96 20.02
CA TYR A 245 -20.57 -5.32 20.75
C TYR A 245 -19.27 -5.46 20.00
N SER A 246 -18.48 -4.41 19.99
CA SER A 246 -17.06 -4.47 19.64
C SER A 246 -16.20 -4.09 20.83
N THR A 247 -14.98 -4.60 20.88
CA THR A 247 -13.94 -4.08 21.78
C THR A 247 -13.00 -3.21 21.01
N CYS A 248 -12.39 -2.24 21.69
CA CYS A 248 -11.36 -1.39 21.11
C CYS A 248 -10.13 -1.38 22.03
N GLY A 249 -8.97 -1.76 21.48
CA GLY A 249 -7.66 -1.48 22.07
C GLY A 249 -7.22 -0.08 21.64
N ILE A 250 -6.57 0.65 22.53
CA ILE A 250 -6.04 2.00 22.31
C ILE A 250 -4.54 1.95 22.53
N TYR A 251 -3.74 2.38 21.54
CA TYR A 251 -2.28 2.31 21.54
C TYR A 251 -1.66 3.65 21.14
#